data_4de04786206f836d68cb0bdc8438006a
#
_entry.id   4de04786206f836d68cb0bdc8438006a
#
_cell.length_a   1.000
_cell.length_b   1.000
_cell.length_c   1.000
_cell.angle_alpha   90.00
_cell.angle_beta   90.00
_cell.angle_gamma   90.00
#
_symmetry.space_group_name_H-M   'P 1'
#
loop_
_entity.id
_entity.type
_entity.pdbx_description
1 polymer ?
#
loop_
_entity_poly.entity_id
_entity_poly.type
_entity_poly.pdbx_seq_one_letter_code
_entity_poly.pdbx_strand_id
1 'polypeptide(L)'
;MKTNHQIESAVAKLVGEVGKSCLLTRTRRISRVITVIYDDALRPHGVGSPQFSLLVLIAKLDGASRAEIGRANHQERSTLTRNLALLLSEGWIEEIVPKGGRSRPIIITEAGRELLASAAGAWRSAQARAKQLLGENGVEAIVGVADRLPVDQLGA
;
A
#
# COMPACT_ATOMS: atom_id res chain seq x y z
N MET A 1 -11.04 -11.01 41.90
CA MET A 1 -9.89 -10.12 41.62
C MET A 1 -8.62 -10.98 41.52
N LYS A 2 -7.86 -10.88 40.43
CA LYS A 2 -6.56 -11.58 40.33
C LYS A 2 -5.54 -10.88 41.24
N THR A 3 -4.70 -11.64 41.90
CA THR A 3 -3.59 -11.09 42.70
C THR A 3 -2.53 -10.47 41.82
N ASN A 4 -1.74 -9.54 42.34
CA ASN A 4 -0.67 -8.86 41.56
C ASN A 4 0.31 -9.86 40.91
N HIS A 5 0.68 -10.91 41.64
CA HIS A 5 1.55 -11.98 41.15
C HIS A 5 0.93 -12.76 39.95
N GLN A 6 -0.39 -13.00 39.98
CA GLN A 6 -1.08 -13.65 38.84
C GLN A 6 -1.11 -12.78 37.60
N ILE A 7 -1.23 -11.45 37.78
CA ILE A 7 -1.18 -10.48 36.67
C ILE A 7 0.23 -10.47 36.06
N GLU A 8 1.26 -10.38 36.88
CA GLU A 8 2.66 -10.37 36.43
C GLU A 8 3.02 -11.65 35.64
N SER A 9 2.62 -12.82 36.16
CA SER A 9 2.86 -14.09 35.49
C SER A 9 2.13 -14.16 34.12
N ALA A 10 0.88 -13.71 34.06
CA ALA A 10 0.11 -13.68 32.82
C ALA A 10 0.74 -12.71 31.77
N VAL A 11 1.22 -11.55 32.23
CA VAL A 11 1.90 -10.60 31.37
C VAL A 11 3.21 -11.16 30.83
N ALA A 12 4.02 -11.78 31.66
CA ALA A 12 5.29 -12.40 31.25
C ALA A 12 5.07 -13.50 30.19
N LYS A 13 4.04 -14.32 30.36
CA LYS A 13 3.64 -15.35 29.40
C LYS A 13 3.22 -14.73 28.07
N LEU A 14 2.34 -13.71 28.10
CA LEU A 14 1.87 -13.02 26.90
C LEU A 14 3.04 -12.37 26.13
N VAL A 15 3.95 -11.70 26.84
CA VAL A 15 5.14 -11.08 26.24
C VAL A 15 5.98 -12.13 25.52
N GLY A 16 6.18 -13.30 26.14
CA GLY A 16 6.90 -14.41 25.50
C GLY A 16 6.21 -14.96 24.26
N GLU A 17 4.88 -15.12 24.29
CA GLU A 17 4.08 -15.59 23.15
C GLU A 17 4.11 -14.59 21.99
N VAL A 18 3.86 -13.30 22.27
CA VAL A 18 3.91 -12.23 21.26
C VAL A 18 5.28 -12.13 20.62
N GLY A 19 6.35 -12.18 21.44
CA GLY A 19 7.73 -12.12 20.91
C GLY A 19 8.07 -13.27 19.97
N LYS A 20 7.54 -14.47 20.23
CA LYS A 20 7.85 -15.68 19.46
C LYS A 20 6.99 -15.87 18.21
N SER A 21 5.71 -15.53 18.24
CA SER A 21 4.76 -15.98 17.21
C SER A 21 3.76 -14.95 16.70
N CYS A 22 3.81 -13.70 17.16
CA CYS A 22 2.85 -12.69 16.73
C CYS A 22 2.95 -12.38 15.23
N LEU A 23 1.92 -12.76 14.46
CA LEU A 23 1.84 -12.49 13.02
C LEU A 23 1.74 -10.99 12.72
N LEU A 24 0.98 -10.23 13.53
CA LEU A 24 0.84 -8.79 13.35
C LEU A 24 2.18 -8.05 13.41
N THR A 25 3.02 -8.39 14.37
CA THR A 25 4.35 -7.76 14.51
C THR A 25 5.26 -8.10 13.32
N ARG A 26 5.20 -9.34 12.83
CA ARG A 26 6.02 -9.82 11.72
C ARG A 26 5.57 -9.23 10.39
N THR A 27 4.28 -9.23 10.10
CA THR A 27 3.75 -8.62 8.87
C THR A 27 4.03 -7.12 8.81
N ARG A 28 3.88 -6.40 9.92
CA ARG A 28 4.27 -4.98 9.99
C ARG A 28 5.76 -4.77 9.74
N ARG A 29 6.63 -5.65 10.27
CA ARG A 29 8.08 -5.57 10.00
C ARG A 29 8.39 -5.81 8.55
N ILE A 30 7.81 -6.85 7.93
CA ILE A 30 7.99 -7.15 6.51
C ILE A 30 7.53 -5.96 5.66
N SER A 31 6.30 -5.47 5.89
CA SER A 31 5.74 -4.32 5.17
C SER A 31 6.64 -3.09 5.28
N ARG A 32 7.13 -2.76 6.49
CA ARG A 32 8.03 -1.61 6.68
C ARG A 32 9.33 -1.75 5.91
N VAL A 33 9.98 -2.92 5.95
CA VAL A 33 11.25 -3.14 5.26
C VAL A 33 11.07 -3.06 3.75
N ILE A 34 10.02 -3.67 3.21
CA ILE A 34 9.70 -3.59 1.79
C ILE A 34 9.42 -2.14 1.39
N THR A 35 8.58 -1.42 2.15
CA THR A 35 8.26 -0.01 1.87
C THR A 35 9.53 0.84 1.77
N VAL A 36 10.48 0.69 2.70
CA VAL A 36 11.76 1.43 2.68
C VAL A 36 12.54 1.14 1.39
N ILE A 37 12.59 -0.12 0.94
CA ILE A 37 13.29 -0.49 -0.31
C ILE A 37 12.71 0.25 -1.51
N TYR A 38 11.39 0.34 -1.61
CA TYR A 38 10.72 1.04 -2.72
C TYR A 38 10.82 2.55 -2.58
N ASP A 39 10.64 3.10 -1.37
CA ASP A 39 10.74 4.55 -1.15
C ASP A 39 12.15 5.07 -1.46
N ASP A 40 13.20 4.33 -1.07
CA ASP A 40 14.58 4.71 -1.38
C ASP A 40 14.84 4.74 -2.90
N ALA A 41 14.29 3.80 -3.64
CA ALA A 41 14.43 3.74 -5.09
C ALA A 41 13.60 4.81 -5.82
N LEU A 42 12.40 5.12 -5.32
CA LEU A 42 11.46 6.05 -5.95
C LEU A 42 11.71 7.52 -5.57
N ARG A 43 12.36 7.77 -4.44
CA ARG A 43 12.66 9.13 -3.94
C ARG A 43 13.34 10.05 -4.96
N PRO A 44 14.33 9.60 -5.75
CA PRO A 44 14.95 10.44 -6.80
C PRO A 44 13.97 10.91 -7.88
N HIS A 45 12.84 10.24 -8.02
CA HIS A 45 11.76 10.60 -8.95
C HIS A 45 10.69 11.50 -8.31
N GLY A 46 10.86 11.89 -7.04
CA GLY A 46 9.94 12.78 -6.32
C GLY A 46 8.64 12.11 -5.88
N VAL A 47 8.57 10.77 -5.85
CA VAL A 47 7.35 10.03 -5.50
C VAL A 47 7.64 8.97 -4.43
N GLY A 48 6.71 8.79 -3.47
CA GLY A 48 6.76 7.71 -2.52
C GLY A 48 6.04 6.46 -3.02
N SER A 49 6.32 5.31 -2.42
CA SER A 49 5.73 4.03 -2.81
C SER A 49 4.19 4.01 -2.74
N PRO A 50 3.51 4.64 -1.74
CA PRO A 50 2.05 4.68 -1.72
C PRO A 50 1.44 5.48 -2.88
N GLN A 51 2.06 6.61 -3.24
CA GLN A 51 1.62 7.46 -4.36
C GLN A 51 1.87 6.78 -5.69
N PHE A 52 3.05 6.17 -5.86
CA PHE A 52 3.38 5.40 -7.05
C PHE A 52 2.39 4.25 -7.29
N SER A 53 2.12 3.45 -6.27
CA SER A 53 1.17 2.33 -6.35
C SER A 53 -0.25 2.80 -6.68
N LEU A 54 -0.69 3.90 -6.07
CA LEU A 54 -2.01 4.49 -6.35
C LEU A 54 -2.09 5.03 -7.78
N LEU A 55 -1.03 5.66 -8.27
CA LEU A 55 -0.96 6.17 -9.64
C LEU A 55 -1.02 5.03 -10.68
N VAL A 56 -0.32 3.92 -10.42
CA VAL A 56 -0.40 2.70 -11.24
C VAL A 56 -1.83 2.14 -11.25
N LEU A 57 -2.49 2.10 -10.09
CA LEU A 57 -3.87 1.63 -9.99
C LEU A 57 -4.83 2.53 -10.80
N ILE A 58 -4.69 3.85 -10.68
CA ILE A 58 -5.52 4.81 -11.44
C ILE A 58 -5.29 4.66 -12.94
N ALA A 59 -4.04 4.48 -13.38
CA ALA A 59 -3.72 4.22 -14.78
C ALA A 59 -4.35 2.91 -15.29
N LYS A 60 -4.43 1.89 -14.44
CA LYS A 60 -5.05 0.59 -14.78
C LYS A 60 -6.57 0.70 -14.89
N LEU A 61 -7.22 1.46 -13.99
CA LEU A 61 -8.68 1.57 -13.93
C LEU A 61 -9.25 2.54 -14.97
N ASP A 62 -8.47 3.47 -15.45
CA ASP A 62 -8.75 4.42 -16.54
C ASP A 62 -10.14 5.07 -16.47
N GLY A 63 -10.30 6.02 -15.57
CA GLY A 63 -11.55 6.77 -15.41
C GLY A 63 -12.49 6.25 -14.31
N ALA A 64 -11.94 5.57 -13.31
CA ALA A 64 -12.69 5.13 -12.15
C ALA A 64 -13.03 6.30 -11.21
N SER A 65 -14.17 6.18 -10.53
CA SER A 65 -14.57 7.08 -9.46
C SER A 65 -13.72 6.88 -8.19
N ARG A 66 -13.72 7.87 -7.30
CA ARG A 66 -13.06 7.75 -5.98
C ARG A 66 -13.49 6.50 -5.21
N ALA A 67 -14.77 6.13 -5.29
CA ALA A 67 -15.30 4.96 -4.62
C ALA A 67 -14.75 3.65 -5.21
N GLU A 68 -14.63 3.56 -6.55
CA GLU A 68 -14.04 2.39 -7.22
C GLU A 68 -12.55 2.26 -6.92
N ILE A 69 -11.80 3.37 -6.97
CA ILE A 69 -10.40 3.40 -6.58
C ILE A 69 -10.24 2.96 -5.11
N GLY A 70 -11.11 3.44 -4.21
CA GLY A 70 -11.09 3.07 -2.80
C GLY A 70 -11.27 1.57 -2.58
N ARG A 71 -12.25 0.97 -3.26
CA ARG A 71 -12.46 -0.49 -3.20
C ARG A 71 -11.26 -1.28 -3.73
N ALA A 72 -10.67 -0.84 -4.83
CA ALA A 72 -9.54 -1.53 -5.45
C ALA A 72 -8.20 -1.32 -4.71
N ASN A 73 -8.06 -0.21 -3.99
CA ASN A 73 -6.80 0.16 -3.35
C ASN A 73 -6.60 -0.49 -1.97
N HIS A 74 -7.65 -1.02 -1.35
CA HIS A 74 -7.62 -1.67 -0.05
C HIS A 74 -6.98 -0.85 1.09
N GLN A 75 -6.96 0.48 0.95
CA GLN A 75 -6.44 1.40 1.95
C GLN A 75 -7.58 2.02 2.76
N GLU A 76 -7.25 2.44 3.98
CA GLU A 76 -8.15 3.22 4.79
C GLU A 76 -8.54 4.54 4.08
N ARG A 77 -9.81 4.91 4.19
CA ARG A 77 -10.41 6.03 3.46
C ARG A 77 -9.67 7.37 3.66
N SER A 78 -9.19 7.63 4.86
CA SER A 78 -8.46 8.88 5.18
C SER A 78 -7.09 8.92 4.49
N THR A 79 -6.40 7.80 4.43
CA THR A 79 -5.12 7.64 3.74
C THR A 79 -5.28 7.79 2.23
N LEU A 80 -6.30 7.15 1.65
CA LEU A 80 -6.62 7.32 0.23
C LEU A 80 -6.92 8.78 -0.12
N THR A 81 -7.74 9.46 0.70
CA THR A 81 -8.10 10.86 0.46
C THR A 81 -6.87 11.78 0.44
N ARG A 82 -5.92 11.58 1.37
CA ARG A 82 -4.66 12.35 1.39
C ARG A 82 -3.78 12.06 0.18
N ASN A 83 -3.65 10.79 -0.20
CA ASN A 83 -2.85 10.41 -1.36
C ASN A 83 -3.45 10.95 -2.67
N LEU A 84 -4.78 10.87 -2.84
CA LEU A 84 -5.45 11.46 -4.01
C LEU A 84 -5.27 12.98 -4.08
N ALA A 85 -5.39 13.68 -2.93
CA ALA A 85 -5.16 15.12 -2.87
C ALA A 85 -3.74 15.50 -3.30
N LEU A 86 -2.74 14.73 -2.87
CA LEU A 86 -1.35 14.92 -3.28
C LEU A 86 -1.17 14.69 -4.79
N LEU A 87 -1.68 13.58 -5.33
CA LEU A 87 -1.58 13.30 -6.78
C LEU A 87 -2.25 14.39 -7.65
N LEU A 88 -3.38 14.94 -7.17
CA LEU A 88 -4.05 16.08 -7.82
C LEU A 88 -3.22 17.35 -7.75
N SER A 89 -2.63 17.67 -6.59
CA SER A 89 -1.79 18.87 -6.42
C SER A 89 -0.50 18.83 -7.24
N GLU A 90 0.05 17.64 -7.44
CA GLU A 90 1.22 17.41 -8.31
C GLU A 90 0.86 17.39 -9.82
N GLY A 91 -0.45 17.41 -10.14
CA GLY A 91 -0.91 17.35 -11.52
C GLY A 91 -0.70 16.01 -12.21
N TRP A 92 -0.48 14.94 -11.46
CA TRP A 92 -0.30 13.58 -12.02
C TRP A 92 -1.61 12.87 -12.35
N ILE A 93 -2.70 13.34 -11.75
CA ILE A 93 -4.06 12.90 -12.04
C ILE A 93 -4.98 14.11 -12.17
N GLU A 94 -6.12 13.92 -12.81
CA GLU A 94 -7.18 14.92 -12.91
C GLU A 94 -8.57 14.29 -12.71
N GLU A 95 -9.51 15.10 -12.19
CA GLU A 95 -10.91 14.74 -12.14
C GLU A 95 -11.65 15.30 -13.34
N ILE A 96 -12.28 14.43 -14.11
CA ILE A 96 -13.14 14.87 -15.20
C ILE A 96 -14.50 15.26 -14.62
N VAL A 97 -14.96 16.48 -14.93
CA VAL A 97 -16.32 16.93 -14.58
C VAL A 97 -17.23 16.74 -15.80
N PRO A 98 -18.03 15.66 -15.85
CA PRO A 98 -18.92 15.46 -16.98
C PRO A 98 -20.05 16.47 -16.97
N LYS A 99 -20.45 16.96 -18.13
CA LYS A 99 -21.64 17.82 -18.27
C LYS A 99 -22.88 17.02 -17.83
N GLY A 100 -23.40 17.28 -16.63
CA GLY A 100 -24.64 16.67 -16.09
C GLY A 100 -24.47 15.34 -15.33
N GLY A 101 -23.25 14.87 -15.04
CA GLY A 101 -23.01 13.64 -14.27
C GLY A 101 -22.70 13.87 -12.80
N ARG A 102 -23.10 12.93 -11.92
CA ARG A 102 -22.74 12.91 -10.49
C ARG A 102 -21.37 12.29 -10.24
N SER A 103 -20.87 11.46 -11.13
CA SER A 103 -19.57 10.80 -11.02
C SER A 103 -18.50 11.74 -11.56
N ARG A 104 -17.37 11.81 -10.85
CA ARG A 104 -16.16 12.51 -11.27
C ARG A 104 -15.06 11.48 -11.48
N PRO A 105 -14.95 10.89 -12.69
CA PRO A 105 -13.89 9.93 -12.95
C PRO A 105 -12.52 10.59 -12.83
N ILE A 106 -11.59 9.83 -12.28
CA ILE A 106 -10.19 10.21 -12.10
C ILE A 106 -9.37 9.50 -13.17
N ILE A 107 -8.59 10.26 -13.89
CA ILE A 107 -7.65 9.76 -14.91
C ILE A 107 -6.23 10.20 -14.62
N ILE A 108 -5.29 9.43 -15.15
CA ILE A 108 -3.87 9.82 -15.14
C ILE A 108 -3.62 10.84 -16.23
N THR A 109 -2.88 11.92 -15.90
CA THR A 109 -2.43 12.94 -16.85
C THR A 109 -1.19 12.49 -17.62
N GLU A 110 -0.79 13.28 -18.63
CA GLU A 110 0.50 13.04 -19.32
C GLU A 110 1.68 13.13 -18.34
N ALA A 111 1.70 14.13 -17.45
CA ALA A 111 2.73 14.25 -16.41
C ALA A 111 2.79 13.02 -15.49
N GLY A 112 1.64 12.43 -15.14
CA GLY A 112 1.58 11.20 -14.39
C GLY A 112 2.14 10.00 -15.16
N ARG A 113 1.89 9.90 -16.47
CA ARG A 113 2.45 8.86 -17.34
C ARG A 113 3.98 8.99 -17.46
N GLU A 114 4.46 10.22 -17.66
CA GLU A 114 5.91 10.51 -17.72
C GLU A 114 6.60 10.12 -16.40
N LEU A 115 5.99 10.43 -15.25
CA LEU A 115 6.49 10.01 -13.95
C LEU A 115 6.60 8.48 -13.86
N LEU A 116 5.54 7.76 -14.22
CA LEU A 116 5.56 6.28 -14.18
C LEU A 116 6.62 5.70 -15.12
N ALA A 117 6.77 6.27 -16.31
CA ALA A 117 7.78 5.84 -17.27
C ALA A 117 9.20 6.08 -16.74
N SER A 118 9.47 7.25 -16.17
CA SER A 118 10.79 7.60 -15.62
C SER A 118 11.16 6.75 -14.40
N ALA A 119 10.19 6.46 -13.54
CA ALA A 119 10.39 5.68 -12.31
C ALA A 119 10.38 4.14 -12.52
N ALA A 120 10.01 3.67 -13.71
CA ALA A 120 9.86 2.23 -13.98
C ALA A 120 11.14 1.42 -13.74
N GLY A 121 12.30 1.97 -14.09
CA GLY A 121 13.61 1.34 -13.83
C GLY A 121 13.91 1.22 -12.35
N ALA A 122 13.66 2.28 -11.59
CA ALA A 122 13.83 2.31 -10.14
C ALA A 122 12.91 1.32 -9.43
N TRP A 123 11.65 1.24 -9.86
CA TRP A 123 10.70 0.26 -9.35
C TRP A 123 11.18 -1.19 -9.60
N ARG A 124 11.66 -1.50 -10.81
CA ARG A 124 12.20 -2.84 -11.13
C ARG A 124 13.40 -3.21 -10.25
N SER A 125 14.28 -2.24 -10.01
CA SER A 125 15.44 -2.43 -9.11
C SER A 125 15.01 -2.70 -7.67
N ALA A 126 14.03 -1.94 -7.16
CA ALA A 126 13.45 -2.18 -5.83
C ALA A 126 12.79 -3.56 -5.74
N GLN A 127 12.02 -3.95 -6.76
CA GLN A 127 11.38 -5.25 -6.84
C GLN A 127 12.42 -6.39 -6.80
N ALA A 128 13.51 -6.28 -7.55
CA ALA A 128 14.58 -7.27 -7.54
C ALA A 128 15.23 -7.37 -6.15
N ARG A 129 15.52 -6.24 -5.50
CA ARG A 129 16.08 -6.20 -4.15
C ARG A 129 15.13 -6.80 -3.10
N ALA A 130 13.84 -6.49 -3.18
CA ALA A 130 12.83 -7.07 -2.29
C ALA A 130 12.73 -8.58 -2.46
N LYS A 131 12.72 -9.09 -3.71
CA LYS A 131 12.73 -10.53 -4.01
C LYS A 131 14.00 -11.22 -3.47
N GLN A 132 15.16 -10.61 -3.64
CA GLN A 132 16.42 -11.14 -3.09
C GLN A 132 16.38 -11.24 -1.57
N LEU A 133 15.83 -10.21 -0.89
CA LEU A 133 15.71 -10.19 0.57
C LEU A 133 14.77 -11.27 1.10
N LEU A 134 13.65 -11.50 0.42
CA LEU A 134 12.60 -12.44 0.85
C LEU A 134 12.93 -13.89 0.48
N GLY A 135 13.75 -14.10 -0.54
CA GLY A 135 13.96 -15.41 -1.17
C GLY A 135 12.73 -15.92 -1.91
N GLU A 136 12.90 -16.94 -2.73
CA GLU A 136 11.82 -17.49 -3.58
C GLU A 136 10.60 -17.92 -2.76
N ASN A 137 10.82 -18.71 -1.71
CA ASN A 137 9.74 -19.19 -0.84
C ASN A 137 8.98 -18.04 -0.13
N GLY A 138 9.70 -16.98 0.28
CA GLY A 138 9.09 -15.81 0.91
C GLY A 138 8.25 -15.01 -0.07
N VAL A 139 8.71 -14.83 -1.29
CA VAL A 139 7.96 -14.17 -2.36
C VAL A 139 6.69 -14.95 -2.68
N GLU A 140 6.80 -16.27 -2.91
CA GLU A 140 5.68 -17.14 -3.22
C GLU A 140 4.63 -17.12 -2.10
N ALA A 141 5.07 -17.22 -0.83
CA ALA A 141 4.18 -17.16 0.32
C ALA A 141 3.43 -15.82 0.42
N ILE A 142 4.12 -14.69 0.25
CA ILE A 142 3.50 -13.36 0.35
C ILE A 142 2.49 -13.15 -0.79
N VAL A 143 2.87 -13.43 -2.04
CA VAL A 143 1.99 -13.28 -3.20
C VAL A 143 0.79 -14.20 -3.07
N GLY A 144 1.01 -15.49 -2.80
CA GLY A 144 -0.05 -16.47 -2.70
C GLY A 144 -1.02 -16.22 -1.53
N VAL A 145 -0.56 -15.62 -0.42
CA VAL A 145 -1.46 -15.20 0.67
C VAL A 145 -2.22 -13.94 0.26
N ALA A 146 -1.54 -12.93 -0.28
CA ALA A 146 -2.17 -11.67 -0.68
C ALA A 146 -3.29 -11.88 -1.70
N ASP A 147 -3.08 -12.75 -2.69
CA ASP A 147 -4.07 -13.04 -3.74
C ASP A 147 -5.33 -13.76 -3.24
N ARG A 148 -5.25 -14.40 -2.06
CA ARG A 148 -6.38 -15.13 -1.45
C ARG A 148 -7.08 -14.35 -0.34
N LEU A 149 -6.55 -13.21 0.10
CA LEU A 149 -7.19 -12.45 1.17
C LEU A 149 -8.48 -11.80 0.70
N PRO A 150 -9.61 -12.03 1.40
CA PRO A 150 -10.90 -11.41 1.08
C PRO A 150 -10.93 -9.96 1.59
N VAL A 151 -10.28 -9.05 0.88
CA VAL A 151 -10.08 -7.67 1.34
C VAL A 151 -11.39 -6.91 1.48
N ASP A 152 -12.41 -7.28 0.71
CA ASP A 152 -13.74 -6.66 0.74
C ASP A 152 -14.53 -6.93 2.03
N GLN A 153 -14.08 -7.87 2.86
CA GLN A 153 -14.80 -8.28 4.08
C GLN A 153 -14.18 -7.72 5.38
N LEU A 154 -13.04 -7.05 5.32
CA LEU A 154 -12.29 -6.61 6.50
C LEU A 154 -12.46 -5.12 6.84
N GLY A 155 -13.29 -4.38 6.10
CA GLY A 155 -13.46 -2.94 6.22
C GLY A 155 -14.89 -2.49 6.52
N ALA A 156 -15.65 -3.23 7.30
CA ALA A 156 -16.95 -2.75 7.83
C ALA A 156 -16.78 -2.18 9.23
#